data_59ed4292cb7ad6f20faf661a4eda9f7b
#
_entry.id   59ed4292cb7ad6f20faf661a4eda9f7b
#
_cell.length_a   1.000
_cell.length_b   1.000
_cell.length_c   1.000
_cell.angle_alpha   90.00
_cell.angle_beta   90.00
_cell.angle_gamma   90.00
#
_symmetry.space_group_name_H-M   'P 1'
#
loop_
_entity.id
_entity.type
_entity.pdbx_description
1 polymer ?
#
loop_
_entity_poly.entity_id
_entity_poly.type
_entity_poly.pdbx_seq_one_letter_code
_entity_poly.pdbx_strand_id
1 'polypeptide(L)'
;MRNFADRLTEAIAAKNNPTVMGLDPKLEYIPDSIIEKANALFDDPARSTAEAILMFNKGLIDAVSDIVPAVKPQSAFYELYGLEGMRALDATIEYAQSKGLLVILDAKRNDIGNTAQAYAAGLLGKTQIADGSFVSMTGADAVTVNGYLGKDGIAPFVEVSKEEGTGIFCLVRTSNPSAGDLQDLKLEDGRQVYQAMADLVNEWGGELIGESGFSSVGAVVGATWPEQAVEARKRMPHALILVPGYGAQGAGPDAAVASFTADGKGSIVNASRSLMCAWKSREGKTREDFMACTREEAIDMRDKLNAALADRKYV
;
A
#
# COMPACT_ATOMS: atom_id res chain seq x y z
N MET A 1 -7.83 -15.92 -12.62
CA MET A 1 -6.82 -15.97 -11.51
C MET A 1 -7.53 -15.81 -10.18
N ARG A 2 -6.85 -16.10 -9.05
CA ARG A 2 -7.44 -15.92 -7.72
C ARG A 2 -7.56 -14.44 -7.38
N ASN A 3 -8.69 -14.02 -6.82
CA ASN A 3 -9.03 -12.63 -6.50
C ASN A 3 -8.00 -12.01 -5.51
N PHE A 4 -7.60 -10.76 -5.73
CA PHE A 4 -6.63 -10.07 -4.87
C PHE A 4 -7.13 -9.94 -3.43
N ALA A 5 -8.42 -9.60 -3.24
CA ALA A 5 -8.99 -9.42 -1.91
C ALA A 5 -8.96 -10.72 -1.10
N ASP A 6 -9.21 -11.86 -1.74
CA ASP A 6 -9.11 -13.18 -1.10
C ASP A 6 -7.67 -13.49 -0.70
N ARG A 7 -6.72 -13.26 -1.60
CA ARG A 7 -5.28 -13.46 -1.32
C ARG A 7 -4.81 -12.60 -0.15
N LEU A 8 -5.20 -11.31 -0.13
CA LEU A 8 -4.79 -10.41 0.94
C LEU A 8 -5.45 -10.77 2.27
N THR A 9 -6.75 -11.09 2.28
CA THR A 9 -7.48 -11.49 3.49
C THR A 9 -6.89 -12.77 4.09
N GLU A 10 -6.55 -13.75 3.25
CA GLU A 10 -5.91 -14.99 3.68
C GLU A 10 -4.50 -14.74 4.22
N ALA A 11 -3.70 -13.90 3.57
CA ALA A 11 -2.36 -13.56 4.04
C ALA A 11 -2.39 -12.83 5.40
N ILE A 12 -3.38 -11.93 5.61
CA ILE A 12 -3.62 -11.28 6.91
C ILE A 12 -3.96 -12.34 7.97
N ALA A 13 -4.87 -13.25 7.66
CA ALA A 13 -5.31 -14.30 8.59
C ALA A 13 -4.16 -15.26 8.93
N ALA A 14 -3.40 -15.72 7.93
CA ALA A 14 -2.28 -16.64 8.11
C ALA A 14 -1.17 -16.07 9.02
N LYS A 15 -0.95 -14.75 8.96
CA LYS A 15 0.06 -14.04 9.78
C LYS A 15 -0.52 -13.44 11.07
N ASN A 16 -1.85 -13.51 11.22
CA ASN A 16 -2.59 -12.80 12.27
C ASN A 16 -2.14 -11.34 12.40
N ASN A 17 -1.98 -10.67 11.26
CA ASN A 17 -1.37 -9.34 11.22
C ASN A 17 -1.95 -8.48 10.10
N PRO A 18 -2.70 -7.40 10.39
CA PRO A 18 -3.24 -6.49 9.39
C PRO A 18 -2.26 -5.35 9.03
N THR A 19 -0.96 -5.54 9.19
CA THR A 19 0.05 -4.51 8.89
C THR A 19 0.56 -4.63 7.46
N VAL A 20 0.63 -3.53 6.72
CA VAL A 20 1.43 -3.42 5.51
C VAL A 20 2.64 -2.54 5.77
N MET A 21 3.84 -3.02 5.44
CA MET A 21 5.06 -2.25 5.58
C MET A 21 5.28 -1.36 4.37
N GLY A 22 5.29 -0.03 4.60
CA GLY A 22 5.67 0.93 3.57
C GLY A 22 7.17 0.93 3.31
N LEU A 23 7.54 0.95 2.02
CA LEU A 23 8.92 1.06 1.55
C LEU A 23 9.09 2.43 0.86
N ASP A 24 9.37 3.44 1.67
CA ASP A 24 9.54 4.84 1.30
C ASP A 24 11.03 5.24 1.54
N PRO A 25 12.01 4.64 0.81
CA PRO A 25 13.42 4.76 1.14
C PRO A 25 13.95 6.17 0.93
N LYS A 26 14.65 6.68 1.96
CA LYS A 26 15.46 7.90 1.87
C LYS A 26 16.89 7.55 2.19
N LEU A 27 17.86 8.20 1.54
CA LEU A 27 19.28 7.93 1.78
C LEU A 27 19.68 8.08 3.25
N GLU A 28 19.08 9.03 3.97
CA GLU A 28 19.30 9.23 5.40
C GLU A 28 18.86 8.06 6.31
N TYR A 29 18.06 7.11 5.78
CA TYR A 29 17.60 5.91 6.48
C TYR A 29 18.54 4.72 6.26
N ILE A 30 19.30 4.74 5.16
CA ILE A 30 20.14 3.63 4.72
C ILE A 30 21.41 3.60 5.57
N PRO A 31 21.84 2.43 6.10
CA PRO A 31 23.11 2.25 6.78
C PRO A 31 24.30 2.66 5.92
N ASP A 32 25.31 3.26 6.56
CA ASP A 32 26.55 3.65 5.86
C ASP A 32 27.26 2.45 5.25
N SER A 33 27.24 1.31 5.94
CA SER A 33 27.79 0.04 5.43
C SER A 33 27.14 -0.44 4.13
N ILE A 34 25.85 -0.16 3.93
CA ILE A 34 25.13 -0.47 2.68
C ILE A 34 25.55 0.52 1.57
N ILE A 35 25.62 1.81 1.89
CA ILE A 35 26.04 2.84 0.94
C ILE A 35 27.48 2.58 0.46
N GLU A 36 28.39 2.24 1.37
CA GLU A 36 29.78 1.90 1.03
C GLU A 36 29.85 0.66 0.12
N LYS A 37 29.08 -0.38 0.41
CA LYS A 37 28.99 -1.58 -0.45
C LYS A 37 28.48 -1.25 -1.84
N ALA A 38 27.42 -0.46 -1.95
CA ALA A 38 26.86 -0.06 -3.25
C ALA A 38 27.84 0.78 -4.07
N ASN A 39 28.54 1.72 -3.41
CA ASN A 39 29.58 2.53 -4.04
C ASN A 39 30.79 1.71 -4.52
N ALA A 40 31.09 0.60 -3.86
CA ALA A 40 32.15 -0.31 -4.29
C ALA A 40 31.75 -1.18 -5.50
N LEU A 41 30.44 -1.32 -5.79
CA LEU A 41 29.95 -2.12 -6.92
C LEU A 41 29.81 -1.32 -8.21
N PHE A 42 29.54 -0.02 -8.12
CA PHE A 42 29.24 0.81 -9.28
C PHE A 42 29.89 2.19 -9.19
N ASP A 43 30.60 2.57 -10.26
CA ASP A 43 31.20 3.91 -10.41
C ASP A 43 30.15 4.99 -10.73
N ASP A 44 29.00 4.58 -11.32
CA ASP A 44 27.89 5.47 -11.63
C ASP A 44 27.09 5.80 -10.35
N PRO A 45 27.00 7.09 -9.93
CA PRO A 45 26.36 7.47 -8.67
C PRO A 45 24.85 7.16 -8.62
N ALA A 46 24.15 7.25 -9.76
CA ALA A 46 22.70 6.96 -9.80
C ALA A 46 22.46 5.46 -9.61
N ARG A 47 23.26 4.64 -10.27
CA ARG A 47 23.21 3.19 -10.15
C ARG A 47 23.61 2.71 -8.75
N SER A 48 24.68 3.28 -8.20
CA SER A 48 25.11 3.00 -6.82
C SER A 48 24.01 3.36 -5.81
N THR A 49 23.36 4.52 -5.97
CA THR A 49 22.24 4.96 -5.13
C THR A 49 21.05 3.98 -5.21
N ALA A 50 20.68 3.59 -6.41
CA ALA A 50 19.60 2.64 -6.63
C ALA A 50 19.90 1.26 -6.03
N GLU A 51 21.14 0.79 -6.12
CA GLU A 51 21.58 -0.46 -5.48
C GLU A 51 21.52 -0.37 -3.95
N ALA A 52 21.95 0.75 -3.37
CA ALA A 52 21.84 0.97 -1.93
C ALA A 52 20.39 0.91 -1.45
N ILE A 53 19.46 1.52 -2.20
CA ILE A 53 18.02 1.43 -1.94
C ILE A 53 17.54 -0.02 -2.01
N LEU A 54 17.93 -0.75 -3.05
CA LEU A 54 17.55 -2.15 -3.23
C LEU A 54 18.08 -3.04 -2.09
N MET A 55 19.34 -2.90 -1.72
CA MET A 55 19.93 -3.64 -0.59
C MET A 55 19.20 -3.35 0.72
N PHE A 56 18.90 -2.10 1.00
CA PHE A 56 18.14 -1.69 2.18
C PHE A 56 16.74 -2.31 2.18
N ASN A 57 15.99 -2.21 1.07
CA ASN A 57 14.67 -2.81 0.95
C ASN A 57 14.70 -4.33 1.13
N LYS A 58 15.70 -5.02 0.55
CA LYS A 58 15.87 -6.47 0.77
C LYS A 58 16.06 -6.81 2.24
N GLY A 59 16.89 -6.07 2.96
CA GLY A 59 17.06 -6.24 4.40
C GLY A 59 15.78 -6.02 5.19
N LEU A 60 14.99 -4.98 4.84
CA LEU A 60 13.69 -4.72 5.46
C LEU A 60 12.69 -5.87 5.18
N ILE A 61 12.61 -6.33 3.94
CA ILE A 61 11.75 -7.44 3.52
C ILE A 61 12.13 -8.72 4.27
N ASP A 62 13.43 -9.05 4.34
CA ASP A 62 13.92 -10.21 5.08
C ASP A 62 13.57 -10.17 6.57
N ALA A 63 13.61 -8.97 7.17
CA ALA A 63 13.27 -8.78 8.58
C ALA A 63 11.79 -9.05 8.90
N VAL A 64 10.87 -8.87 7.92
CA VAL A 64 9.42 -8.89 8.20
C VAL A 64 8.62 -9.88 7.35
N SER A 65 9.23 -10.59 6.41
CA SER A 65 8.50 -11.43 5.44
C SER A 65 7.66 -12.56 6.08
N ASP A 66 8.04 -13.03 7.25
CA ASP A 66 7.26 -13.99 8.03
C ASP A 66 6.21 -13.33 8.96
N ILE A 67 6.22 -12.00 9.09
CA ILE A 67 5.39 -11.24 10.03
C ILE A 67 4.25 -10.50 9.33
N VAL A 68 4.55 -9.75 8.23
CA VAL A 68 3.55 -8.93 7.54
C VAL A 68 2.99 -9.64 6.29
N PRO A 69 1.72 -9.41 5.91
CA PRO A 69 1.13 -10.01 4.71
C PRO A 69 1.57 -9.32 3.41
N ALA A 70 1.95 -8.05 3.48
CA ALA A 70 2.22 -7.24 2.30
C ALA A 70 3.25 -6.14 2.58
N VAL A 71 3.86 -5.65 1.50
CA VAL A 71 4.66 -4.41 1.47
C VAL A 71 4.05 -3.40 0.50
N LYS A 72 4.36 -2.12 0.72
CA LYS A 72 3.85 -1.02 -0.10
C LYS A 72 4.98 -0.07 -0.50
N PRO A 73 5.69 -0.35 -1.61
CA PRO A 73 6.65 0.61 -2.15
C PRO A 73 5.94 1.88 -2.63
N GLN A 74 6.50 3.04 -2.26
CA GLN A 74 6.01 4.34 -2.68
C GLN A 74 6.79 4.80 -3.93
N SER A 75 6.14 4.79 -5.08
CA SER A 75 6.71 5.05 -6.41
C SER A 75 7.61 6.29 -6.46
N ALA A 76 7.17 7.39 -5.83
CA ALA A 76 7.89 8.66 -5.88
C ALA A 76 9.34 8.60 -5.36
N PHE A 77 9.63 7.74 -4.37
CA PHE A 77 10.99 7.61 -3.82
C PHE A 77 11.95 6.85 -4.75
N TYR A 78 11.42 6.17 -5.75
CA TYR A 78 12.17 5.49 -6.79
C TYR A 78 12.21 6.34 -8.07
N GLU A 79 11.10 6.92 -8.50
CA GLU A 79 11.03 7.86 -9.62
C GLU A 79 12.02 9.03 -9.46
N LEU A 80 12.27 9.46 -8.22
CA LEU A 80 13.26 10.48 -7.86
C LEU A 80 14.66 10.21 -8.45
N TYR A 81 15.02 8.94 -8.63
CA TYR A 81 16.32 8.51 -9.14
C TYR A 81 16.26 8.03 -10.60
N GLY A 82 15.22 8.44 -11.34
CA GLY A 82 15.07 8.15 -12.77
C GLY A 82 15.07 6.67 -13.10
N LEU A 83 15.72 6.30 -14.21
CA LEU A 83 15.73 4.93 -14.71
C LEU A 83 16.28 3.92 -13.69
N GLU A 84 17.36 4.24 -13.01
CA GLU A 84 17.99 3.33 -12.05
C GLU A 84 17.11 3.14 -10.81
N GLY A 85 16.42 4.21 -10.36
CA GLY A 85 15.42 4.09 -9.30
C GLY A 85 14.26 3.20 -9.68
N MET A 86 13.75 3.28 -10.93
CA MET A 86 12.69 2.40 -11.42
C MET A 86 13.15 0.94 -11.48
N ARG A 87 14.41 0.66 -11.86
CA ARG A 87 15.00 -0.69 -11.78
C ARG A 87 15.03 -1.22 -10.34
N ALA A 88 15.39 -0.35 -9.38
CA ALA A 88 15.35 -0.73 -7.96
C ALA A 88 13.92 -1.01 -7.47
N LEU A 89 12.91 -0.28 -7.98
CA LEU A 89 11.51 -0.54 -7.69
C LEU A 89 11.09 -1.93 -8.18
N ASP A 90 11.31 -2.23 -9.45
CA ASP A 90 10.93 -3.51 -10.06
C ASP A 90 11.63 -4.68 -9.32
N ALA A 91 12.94 -4.56 -9.08
CA ALA A 91 13.69 -5.58 -8.32
C ALA A 91 13.22 -5.70 -6.85
N THR A 92 12.72 -4.62 -6.23
CA THR A 92 12.11 -4.67 -4.89
C THR A 92 10.79 -5.43 -4.91
N ILE A 93 9.94 -5.21 -5.92
CA ILE A 93 8.66 -5.89 -6.10
C ILE A 93 8.90 -7.40 -6.29
N GLU A 94 9.76 -7.77 -7.23
CA GLU A 94 10.12 -9.17 -7.48
C GLU A 94 10.66 -9.85 -6.22
N TYR A 95 11.54 -9.16 -5.49
CA TYR A 95 12.10 -9.72 -4.25
C TYR A 95 11.04 -9.94 -3.19
N ALA A 96 10.14 -8.99 -2.96
CA ALA A 96 9.05 -9.12 -2.01
C ALA A 96 8.12 -10.30 -2.35
N GLN A 97 7.77 -10.45 -3.62
CA GLN A 97 6.94 -11.56 -4.11
C GLN A 97 7.66 -12.90 -3.96
N SER A 98 8.98 -12.96 -4.20
CA SER A 98 9.78 -14.18 -3.99
C SER A 98 9.81 -14.63 -2.52
N LYS A 99 9.54 -13.72 -1.58
CA LYS A 99 9.39 -14.00 -0.14
C LYS A 99 7.94 -14.29 0.28
N GLY A 100 7.02 -14.39 -0.68
CA GLY A 100 5.59 -14.67 -0.44
C GLY A 100 4.79 -13.48 0.08
N LEU A 101 5.29 -12.26 -0.07
CA LEU A 101 4.57 -11.03 0.27
C LEU A 101 3.73 -10.55 -0.92
N LEU A 102 2.55 -9.99 -0.63
CA LEU A 102 1.81 -9.22 -1.61
C LEU A 102 2.40 -7.81 -1.72
N VAL A 103 2.33 -7.24 -2.92
CA VAL A 103 2.88 -5.91 -3.19
C VAL A 103 1.77 -4.95 -3.61
N ILE A 104 1.59 -3.88 -2.83
CA ILE A 104 0.69 -2.77 -3.13
C ILE A 104 1.54 -1.59 -3.60
N LEU A 105 1.58 -1.31 -4.90
CA LEU A 105 2.33 -0.18 -5.44
C LEU A 105 1.61 1.13 -5.16
N ASP A 106 2.21 2.00 -4.38
CA ASP A 106 1.63 3.31 -4.05
C ASP A 106 2.04 4.37 -5.09
N ALA A 107 1.32 4.41 -6.21
CA ALA A 107 1.62 5.26 -7.37
C ALA A 107 0.58 6.36 -7.62
N LYS A 108 -0.63 6.20 -7.09
CA LYS A 108 -1.75 7.16 -7.23
C LYS A 108 -1.99 7.61 -8.68
N ARG A 109 -1.98 6.63 -9.61
CA ARG A 109 -2.19 6.92 -11.05
C ARG A 109 -3.63 7.35 -11.32
N ASN A 110 -3.79 8.16 -12.37
CA ASN A 110 -5.07 8.67 -12.81
C ASN A 110 -4.96 9.14 -14.26
N ASP A 111 -5.84 8.65 -15.13
CA ASP A 111 -6.00 9.08 -16.52
C ASP A 111 -7.28 8.45 -17.08
N ILE A 112 -7.59 8.66 -18.37
CA ILE A 112 -8.76 8.12 -19.06
C ILE A 112 -8.37 7.34 -20.33
N GLY A 113 -9.28 6.51 -20.83
CA GLY A 113 -9.16 5.82 -22.11
C GLY A 113 -7.87 4.99 -22.23
N ASN A 114 -7.21 5.11 -23.39
CA ASN A 114 -5.99 4.34 -23.70
C ASN A 114 -4.83 4.63 -22.73
N THR A 115 -4.75 5.82 -22.15
CA THR A 115 -3.71 6.16 -21.18
C THR A 115 -3.95 5.44 -19.86
N ALA A 116 -5.18 5.42 -19.36
CA ALA A 116 -5.54 4.62 -18.18
C ALA A 116 -5.31 3.11 -18.41
N GLN A 117 -5.63 2.62 -19.62
CA GLN A 117 -5.35 1.23 -20.03
C GLN A 117 -3.86 0.92 -20.01
N ALA A 118 -3.00 1.83 -20.51
CA ALA A 118 -1.56 1.65 -20.49
C ALA A 118 -1.01 1.59 -19.05
N TYR A 119 -1.49 2.43 -18.14
CA TYR A 119 -1.15 2.35 -16.71
C TYR A 119 -1.61 1.02 -16.10
N ALA A 120 -2.85 0.60 -16.35
CA ALA A 120 -3.39 -0.63 -15.79
C ALA A 120 -2.61 -1.85 -16.27
N ALA A 121 -2.38 -1.98 -17.58
CA ALA A 121 -1.64 -3.09 -18.18
C ALA A 121 -0.18 -3.12 -17.67
N GLY A 122 0.51 -1.98 -17.66
CA GLY A 122 1.91 -1.90 -17.26
C GLY A 122 2.17 -2.16 -15.78
N LEU A 123 1.23 -1.80 -14.91
CA LEU A 123 1.41 -1.93 -13.45
C LEU A 123 0.85 -3.23 -12.89
N LEU A 124 -0.32 -3.68 -13.37
CA LEU A 124 -1.08 -4.80 -12.82
C LEU A 124 -1.23 -5.99 -13.75
N GLY A 125 -1.14 -5.76 -15.05
CA GLY A 125 -1.48 -6.74 -16.07
C GLY A 125 -0.30 -7.20 -16.90
N LYS A 126 -0.60 -7.45 -18.17
CA LYS A 126 0.39 -7.86 -19.18
C LYS A 126 0.40 -6.86 -20.33
N THR A 127 1.61 -6.55 -20.77
CA THR A 127 1.87 -5.64 -21.89
C THR A 127 2.34 -6.44 -23.11
N GLN A 128 1.77 -6.15 -24.28
CA GLN A 128 2.27 -6.72 -25.54
C GLN A 128 3.62 -6.10 -25.87
N ILE A 129 4.61 -6.94 -26.17
CA ILE A 129 5.94 -6.52 -26.61
C ILE A 129 6.12 -6.71 -28.11
N ALA A 130 7.26 -6.27 -28.65
CA ALA A 130 7.48 -6.15 -30.09
C ALA A 130 7.38 -7.46 -30.89
N ASP A 131 7.61 -8.62 -30.28
CA ASP A 131 7.46 -9.94 -30.91
C ASP A 131 6.02 -10.48 -30.86
N GLY A 132 5.08 -9.70 -30.30
CA GLY A 132 3.68 -10.06 -30.17
C GLY A 132 3.34 -10.85 -28.89
N SER A 133 4.33 -11.24 -28.08
CA SER A 133 4.07 -11.89 -26.80
C SER A 133 3.59 -10.92 -25.74
N PHE A 134 3.01 -11.45 -24.65
CA PHE A 134 2.52 -10.66 -23.51
C PHE A 134 3.34 -10.97 -22.27
N VAL A 135 3.88 -9.93 -21.63
CA VAL A 135 4.69 -10.03 -20.42
C VAL A 135 4.19 -9.09 -19.33
N SER A 136 4.31 -9.52 -18.08
CA SER A 136 4.12 -8.61 -16.94
C SER A 136 5.34 -7.71 -16.83
N MET A 137 5.13 -6.41 -16.73
CA MET A 137 6.21 -5.43 -16.58
C MET A 137 6.50 -5.18 -15.09
N THR A 138 5.70 -4.41 -14.40
CA THR A 138 5.87 -4.16 -12.96
C THR A 138 5.34 -5.30 -12.11
N GLY A 139 4.18 -5.87 -12.46
CA GLY A 139 3.63 -7.07 -11.81
C GLY A 139 3.20 -6.88 -10.36
N ALA A 140 2.80 -5.67 -9.94
CA ALA A 140 2.29 -5.45 -8.61
C ALA A 140 0.94 -6.19 -8.40
N ASP A 141 0.67 -6.63 -7.16
CA ASP A 141 -0.60 -7.28 -6.81
C ASP A 141 -1.76 -6.27 -6.69
N ALA A 142 -1.45 -5.03 -6.33
CA ALA A 142 -2.41 -3.93 -6.34
C ALA A 142 -1.71 -2.59 -6.56
N VAL A 143 -2.47 -1.57 -6.97
CA VAL A 143 -1.98 -0.20 -7.14
C VAL A 143 -2.95 0.81 -6.53
N THR A 144 -2.42 1.92 -5.97
CA THR A 144 -3.26 3.05 -5.57
C THR A 144 -3.60 3.92 -6.77
N VAL A 145 -4.85 4.36 -6.86
CA VAL A 145 -5.37 5.17 -7.97
C VAL A 145 -6.16 6.37 -7.42
N ASN A 146 -6.25 7.42 -8.23
CA ASN A 146 -7.06 8.59 -7.91
C ASN A 146 -8.37 8.54 -8.73
N GLY A 147 -9.52 8.54 -8.07
CA GLY A 147 -10.84 8.45 -8.69
C GLY A 147 -11.39 9.77 -9.24
N TYR A 148 -10.62 10.87 -9.23
CA TYR A 148 -11.11 12.21 -9.59
C TYR A 148 -11.70 12.31 -11.00
N LEU A 149 -11.22 11.51 -11.95
CA LEU A 149 -11.75 11.45 -13.33
C LEU A 149 -12.96 10.51 -13.47
N GLY A 150 -13.49 9.99 -12.38
CA GLY A 150 -14.68 9.14 -12.37
C GLY A 150 -14.45 7.75 -12.98
N LYS A 151 -15.55 7.13 -13.46
CA LYS A 151 -15.56 5.75 -13.96
C LYS A 151 -14.58 5.52 -15.11
N ASP A 152 -14.43 6.49 -16.02
CA ASP A 152 -13.54 6.38 -17.18
C ASP A 152 -12.07 6.20 -16.77
N GLY A 153 -11.69 6.75 -15.60
CA GLY A 153 -10.35 6.61 -15.06
C GLY A 153 -10.14 5.31 -14.26
N ILE A 154 -11.20 4.66 -13.84
CA ILE A 154 -11.15 3.47 -12.96
C ILE A 154 -11.45 2.18 -13.73
N ALA A 155 -12.37 2.20 -14.69
CA ALA A 155 -12.80 1.01 -15.43
C ALA A 155 -11.64 0.22 -16.06
N PRO A 156 -10.61 0.82 -16.71
CA PRO A 156 -9.49 0.06 -17.26
C PRO A 156 -8.70 -0.74 -16.20
N PHE A 157 -8.55 -0.17 -15.00
CA PHE A 157 -7.90 -0.89 -13.88
C PHE A 157 -8.78 -2.03 -13.35
N VAL A 158 -10.10 -1.84 -13.29
CA VAL A 158 -11.07 -2.88 -12.88
C VAL A 158 -11.04 -4.05 -13.85
N GLU A 159 -11.04 -3.78 -15.16
CA GLU A 159 -10.95 -4.80 -16.22
C GLU A 159 -9.69 -5.63 -16.09
N VAL A 160 -8.52 -5.00 -16.00
CA VAL A 160 -7.23 -5.70 -15.80
C VAL A 160 -7.23 -6.47 -14.48
N SER A 161 -7.77 -5.90 -13.41
CA SER A 161 -7.85 -6.60 -12.11
C SER A 161 -8.72 -7.85 -12.17
N LYS A 162 -9.80 -7.82 -12.96
CA LYS A 162 -10.68 -8.97 -13.20
C LYS A 162 -9.96 -10.09 -13.94
N GLU A 163 -9.18 -9.73 -14.96
CA GLU A 163 -8.45 -10.70 -15.80
C GLU A 163 -7.25 -11.33 -15.07
N GLU A 164 -6.47 -10.51 -14.37
CA GLU A 164 -5.19 -10.92 -13.78
C GLU A 164 -5.27 -11.24 -12.27
N GLY A 165 -6.44 -11.06 -11.64
CA GLY A 165 -6.62 -11.31 -10.20
C GLY A 165 -5.87 -10.31 -9.32
N THR A 166 -5.63 -9.10 -9.83
CA THR A 166 -5.00 -7.98 -9.12
C THR A 166 -6.03 -7.06 -8.48
N GLY A 167 -5.62 -5.93 -7.88
CA GLY A 167 -6.54 -5.02 -7.23
C GLY A 167 -6.12 -3.57 -7.29
N ILE A 168 -7.02 -2.68 -6.87
CA ILE A 168 -6.76 -1.25 -6.75
C ILE A 168 -7.23 -0.71 -5.40
N PHE A 169 -6.61 0.39 -4.97
CA PHE A 169 -7.06 1.19 -3.83
C PHE A 169 -7.31 2.63 -4.29
N CYS A 170 -8.58 3.04 -4.37
CA CYS A 170 -8.98 4.39 -4.72
C CYS A 170 -8.82 5.35 -3.53
N LEU A 171 -8.34 6.57 -3.78
CA LEU A 171 -8.29 7.61 -2.75
C LEU A 171 -9.73 8.03 -2.39
N VAL A 172 -10.12 7.88 -1.13
CA VAL A 172 -11.44 8.27 -0.61
C VAL A 172 -11.31 9.36 0.44
N ARG A 173 -10.63 9.07 1.58
CA ARG A 173 -10.38 10.05 2.63
C ARG A 173 -8.92 9.97 3.05
N THR A 174 -8.14 10.97 2.67
CA THR A 174 -6.70 10.94 2.87
C THR A 174 -6.28 11.55 4.21
N SER A 175 -5.10 11.19 4.71
CA SER A 175 -4.64 11.54 6.06
C SER A 175 -3.96 12.91 6.17
N ASN A 176 -3.70 13.60 5.05
CA ASN A 176 -3.02 14.88 5.03
C ASN A 176 -3.89 16.03 5.59
N PRO A 177 -3.30 17.05 6.22
CA PRO A 177 -4.06 18.15 6.85
C PRO A 177 -5.01 18.90 5.89
N SER A 178 -4.59 19.12 4.64
CA SER A 178 -5.39 19.83 3.62
C SER A 178 -6.42 18.96 2.91
N ALA A 179 -6.63 17.71 3.34
CA ALA A 179 -7.63 16.84 2.71
C ALA A 179 -9.03 17.46 2.72
N GLY A 180 -9.35 18.23 3.75
CA GLY A 180 -10.63 18.94 3.89
C GLY A 180 -10.90 20.00 2.83
N ASP A 181 -9.87 20.54 2.15
CA ASP A 181 -10.05 21.58 1.11
C ASP A 181 -10.97 21.09 -0.02
N LEU A 182 -10.97 19.79 -0.30
CA LEU A 182 -11.84 19.16 -1.28
C LEU A 182 -12.78 18.12 -0.65
N GLN A 183 -12.23 17.23 0.17
CA GLN A 183 -12.93 16.00 0.57
C GLN A 183 -14.08 16.26 1.56
N ASP A 184 -14.04 17.39 2.30
CA ASP A 184 -15.08 17.80 3.25
C ASP A 184 -16.12 18.76 2.65
N LEU A 185 -15.96 19.18 1.38
CA LEU A 185 -16.96 20.01 0.71
C LEU A 185 -18.30 19.26 0.60
N LYS A 186 -19.39 19.98 0.81
CA LYS A 186 -20.74 19.44 0.73
C LYS A 186 -21.29 19.54 -0.68
N LEU A 187 -21.86 18.44 -1.14
CA LEU A 187 -22.64 18.35 -2.37
C LEU A 187 -24.07 18.85 -2.14
N GLU A 188 -24.81 19.08 -3.22
CA GLU A 188 -26.22 19.54 -3.16
C GLU A 188 -27.13 18.56 -2.41
N ASP A 189 -26.85 17.27 -2.45
CA ASP A 189 -27.59 16.21 -1.75
C ASP A 189 -27.20 16.07 -0.26
N GLY A 190 -26.29 16.92 0.22
CA GLY A 190 -25.84 16.97 1.61
C GLY A 190 -24.65 16.04 1.94
N ARG A 191 -24.27 15.13 1.06
CA ARG A 191 -23.05 14.31 1.23
C ARG A 191 -21.81 15.18 1.15
N GLN A 192 -20.74 14.74 1.80
CA GLN A 192 -19.40 15.25 1.54
C GLN A 192 -18.76 14.54 0.34
N VAL A 193 -17.78 15.17 -0.30
CA VAL A 193 -17.10 14.61 -1.48
C VAL A 193 -16.51 13.23 -1.18
N TYR A 194 -15.88 13.02 -0.01
CA TYR A 194 -15.35 11.69 0.34
C TYR A 194 -16.44 10.63 0.48
N GLN A 195 -17.65 11.00 0.91
CA GLN A 195 -18.78 10.09 1.03
C GLN A 195 -19.29 9.67 -0.36
N ALA A 196 -19.40 10.62 -1.28
CA ALA A 196 -19.75 10.31 -2.65
C ALA A 196 -18.70 9.42 -3.33
N MET A 197 -17.40 9.68 -3.06
CA MET A 197 -16.32 8.82 -3.56
C MET A 197 -16.41 7.40 -2.97
N ALA A 198 -16.76 7.26 -1.69
CA ALA A 198 -16.96 5.94 -1.07
C ALA A 198 -18.11 5.17 -1.74
N ASP A 199 -19.22 5.84 -2.02
CA ASP A 199 -20.36 5.24 -2.74
C ASP A 199 -19.96 4.76 -4.14
N LEU A 200 -19.15 5.57 -4.89
CA LEU A 200 -18.61 5.19 -6.19
C LEU A 200 -17.65 3.99 -6.11
N VAL A 201 -16.76 3.95 -5.13
CA VAL A 201 -15.85 2.80 -4.92
C VAL A 201 -16.65 1.52 -4.67
N ASN A 202 -17.71 1.61 -3.87
CA ASN A 202 -18.61 0.47 -3.63
C ASN A 202 -19.29 0.01 -4.92
N GLU A 203 -19.76 0.94 -5.76
CA GLU A 203 -20.37 0.63 -7.07
C GLU A 203 -19.33 -0.05 -8.01
N TRP A 204 -18.15 0.56 -8.19
CA TRP A 204 -17.12 0.05 -9.09
C TRP A 204 -16.58 -1.32 -8.68
N GLY A 205 -16.62 -1.62 -7.38
CA GLY A 205 -16.10 -2.87 -6.82
C GLY A 205 -17.07 -4.04 -6.84
N GLY A 206 -18.36 -3.81 -7.18
CA GLY A 206 -19.41 -4.82 -7.03
C GLY A 206 -19.16 -6.14 -7.76
N GLU A 207 -18.56 -6.09 -8.97
CA GLU A 207 -18.26 -7.29 -9.77
C GLU A 207 -16.99 -8.04 -9.34
N LEU A 208 -16.16 -7.43 -8.46
CA LEU A 208 -14.88 -7.98 -8.01
C LEU A 208 -14.89 -8.44 -6.55
N ILE A 209 -16.08 -8.65 -5.97
CA ILE A 209 -16.21 -9.23 -4.63
C ILE A 209 -15.83 -10.71 -4.71
N GLY A 210 -14.82 -11.09 -3.90
CA GLY A 210 -14.31 -12.45 -3.82
C GLY A 210 -15.03 -13.31 -2.76
N GLU A 211 -14.51 -14.52 -2.55
CA GLU A 211 -15.01 -15.48 -1.56
C GLU A 211 -14.88 -14.97 -0.11
N SER A 212 -13.89 -14.10 0.15
CA SER A 212 -13.70 -13.43 1.43
C SER A 212 -14.82 -12.45 1.80
N GLY A 213 -15.71 -12.11 0.85
CA GLY A 213 -16.72 -11.07 0.97
C GLY A 213 -16.18 -9.66 0.71
N PHE A 214 -14.88 -9.52 0.37
CA PHE A 214 -14.27 -8.24 0.02
C PHE A 214 -13.96 -8.14 -1.47
N SER A 215 -13.96 -6.89 -1.96
CA SER A 215 -13.69 -6.55 -3.36
C SER A 215 -12.21 -6.25 -3.60
N SER A 216 -11.71 -6.61 -4.78
CA SER A 216 -10.41 -6.17 -5.30
C SER A 216 -10.36 -4.67 -5.62
N VAL A 217 -11.50 -3.97 -5.63
CA VAL A 217 -11.57 -2.50 -5.63
C VAL A 217 -11.70 -2.03 -4.20
N GLY A 218 -10.59 -1.59 -3.65
CA GLY A 218 -10.46 -1.08 -2.30
C GLY A 218 -10.39 0.45 -2.24
N ALA A 219 -10.21 0.96 -1.04
CA ALA A 219 -10.15 2.40 -0.74
C ALA A 219 -8.96 2.76 0.13
N VAL A 220 -8.44 3.97 0.00
CA VAL A 220 -7.52 4.59 0.95
C VAL A 220 -8.32 5.48 1.90
N VAL A 221 -8.31 5.14 3.19
CA VAL A 221 -8.95 5.93 4.25
C VAL A 221 -7.99 6.10 5.42
N GLY A 222 -7.58 7.34 5.70
CA GLY A 222 -6.56 7.65 6.69
C GLY A 222 -7.02 7.43 8.14
N ALA A 223 -6.11 6.95 8.98
CA ALA A 223 -6.33 6.75 10.43
C ALA A 223 -6.53 8.05 11.21
N THR A 224 -6.19 9.21 10.65
CA THR A 224 -6.32 10.52 11.32
C THR A 224 -7.77 10.98 11.50
N TRP A 225 -8.72 10.31 10.86
CA TRP A 225 -10.13 10.64 10.86
C TRP A 225 -11.00 9.42 11.19
N PRO A 226 -10.99 8.91 12.44
CA PRO A 226 -11.63 7.64 12.80
C PRO A 226 -13.16 7.64 12.60
N GLU A 227 -13.84 8.74 12.89
CA GLU A 227 -15.30 8.85 12.66
C GLU A 227 -15.66 8.78 11.17
N GLN A 228 -14.86 9.42 10.33
CA GLN A 228 -15.02 9.37 8.87
C GLN A 228 -14.65 8.00 8.31
N ALA A 229 -13.71 7.29 8.95
CA ALA A 229 -13.37 5.92 8.59
C ALA A 229 -14.53 4.95 8.87
N VAL A 230 -15.23 5.11 10.00
CA VAL A 230 -16.46 4.36 10.30
C VAL A 230 -17.54 4.64 9.27
N GLU A 231 -17.76 5.91 8.93
CA GLU A 231 -18.76 6.29 7.92
C GLU A 231 -18.40 5.75 6.54
N ALA A 232 -17.15 5.83 6.13
CA ALA A 232 -16.66 5.27 4.88
C ALA A 232 -16.88 3.74 4.83
N ARG A 233 -16.60 3.01 5.92
CA ARG A 233 -16.88 1.56 6.01
C ARG A 233 -18.35 1.24 5.79
N LYS A 234 -19.28 2.01 6.38
CA LYS A 234 -20.73 1.80 6.19
C LYS A 234 -21.15 1.96 4.73
N ARG A 235 -20.55 2.90 4.00
CA ARG A 235 -20.86 3.18 2.59
C ARG A 235 -20.26 2.16 1.63
N MET A 236 -19.14 1.57 1.97
CA MET A 236 -18.44 0.57 1.14
C MET A 236 -18.12 -0.69 1.96
N PRO A 237 -19.17 -1.47 2.32
CA PRO A 237 -19.03 -2.62 3.24
C PRO A 237 -18.08 -3.71 2.69
N HIS A 238 -17.96 -3.82 1.39
CA HIS A 238 -17.17 -4.86 0.72
C HIS A 238 -15.77 -4.37 0.30
N ALA A 239 -15.44 -3.07 0.40
CA ALA A 239 -14.11 -2.59 0.02
C ALA A 239 -13.05 -3.00 1.05
N LEU A 240 -11.89 -3.46 0.58
CA LEU A 240 -10.69 -3.48 1.41
C LEU A 240 -10.23 -2.04 1.66
N ILE A 241 -9.88 -1.69 2.89
CA ILE A 241 -9.41 -0.35 3.22
C ILE A 241 -7.92 -0.37 3.57
N LEU A 242 -7.14 0.37 2.80
CA LEU A 242 -5.75 0.70 3.10
C LEU A 242 -5.72 1.93 4.01
N VAL A 243 -5.18 1.78 5.21
CA VAL A 243 -5.21 2.78 6.28
C VAL A 243 -3.83 3.39 6.49
N PRO A 244 -3.47 4.51 5.83
CA PRO A 244 -2.26 5.27 6.14
C PRO A 244 -2.42 6.14 7.39
N GLY A 245 -1.30 6.63 7.93
CA GLY A 245 -1.28 7.62 9.02
C GLY A 245 -1.03 7.04 10.41
N TYR A 246 -0.81 5.74 10.54
CA TYR A 246 -0.44 5.11 11.81
C TYR A 246 0.97 5.55 12.26
N GLY A 247 1.11 5.83 13.54
CA GLY A 247 2.37 6.18 14.20
C GLY A 247 2.91 7.54 13.77
N ALA A 248 3.57 7.61 12.64
CA ALA A 248 4.31 8.79 12.17
C ALA A 248 3.47 10.04 11.92
N GLN A 249 2.15 9.91 11.72
CA GLN A 249 1.18 11.01 11.58
C GLN A 249 0.29 11.20 12.82
N GLY A 250 0.61 10.51 13.92
CA GLY A 250 -0.03 10.69 15.22
C GLY A 250 -1.24 9.79 15.50
N ALA A 251 -1.70 8.97 14.56
CA ALA A 251 -2.80 8.05 14.83
C ALA A 251 -2.31 6.84 15.64
N GLY A 252 -3.02 6.54 16.72
CA GLY A 252 -2.82 5.35 17.53
C GLY A 252 -3.55 4.10 17.00
N PRO A 253 -3.40 2.95 17.68
CA PRO A 253 -4.02 1.70 17.27
C PRO A 253 -5.55 1.78 17.17
N ASP A 254 -6.21 2.40 18.15
CA ASP A 254 -7.68 2.54 18.18
C ASP A 254 -8.23 3.28 16.95
N ALA A 255 -7.56 4.37 16.56
CA ALA A 255 -7.93 5.13 15.38
C ALA A 255 -7.67 4.34 14.08
N ALA A 256 -6.58 3.58 14.05
CA ALA A 256 -6.22 2.78 12.87
C ALA A 256 -7.19 1.63 12.60
N VAL A 257 -7.84 1.09 13.64
CA VAL A 257 -8.80 -0.02 13.49
C VAL A 257 -10.25 0.44 13.28
N ALA A 258 -10.53 1.74 13.23
CA ALA A 258 -11.87 2.28 13.10
C ALA A 258 -12.62 1.82 11.83
N SER A 259 -11.90 1.59 10.73
CA SER A 259 -12.47 1.15 9.44
C SER A 259 -12.64 -0.36 9.29
N PHE A 260 -12.24 -1.15 10.27
CA PHE A 260 -12.43 -2.61 10.20
C PHE A 260 -13.90 -3.00 10.37
N THR A 261 -14.32 -4.12 9.84
CA THR A 261 -15.65 -4.70 10.06
C THR A 261 -15.81 -5.21 11.49
N ALA A 262 -17.03 -5.51 11.94
CA ALA A 262 -17.30 -5.98 13.29
C ALA A 262 -16.52 -7.26 13.67
N ASP A 263 -16.23 -8.12 12.69
CA ASP A 263 -15.43 -9.35 12.87
C ASP A 263 -13.92 -9.16 12.72
N GLY A 264 -13.44 -7.91 12.68
CA GLY A 264 -12.00 -7.59 12.68
C GLY A 264 -11.30 -7.70 11.33
N LYS A 265 -12.02 -7.60 10.23
CA LYS A 265 -11.49 -7.77 8.88
C LYS A 265 -11.65 -6.51 8.01
N GLY A 266 -11.29 -6.64 6.74
CA GLY A 266 -11.59 -5.66 5.70
C GLY A 266 -10.67 -4.46 5.65
N SER A 267 -9.62 -4.39 6.47
CA SER A 267 -8.66 -3.29 6.41
C SER A 267 -7.22 -3.78 6.63
N ILE A 268 -6.27 -2.99 6.13
CA ILE A 268 -4.83 -3.19 6.34
C ILE A 268 -4.17 -1.84 6.68
N VAL A 269 -3.35 -1.81 7.72
CA VAL A 269 -2.77 -0.59 8.30
C VAL A 269 -1.35 -0.38 7.82
N ASN A 270 -1.09 0.75 7.15
CA ASN A 270 0.24 1.07 6.64
C ASN A 270 1.10 1.81 7.68
N ALA A 271 2.31 1.31 7.87
CA ALA A 271 3.38 2.00 8.56
C ALA A 271 4.65 1.99 7.70
N SER A 272 5.27 3.15 7.51
CA SER A 272 6.52 3.31 6.73
C SER A 272 7.65 3.71 7.66
N ARG A 273 7.71 4.99 8.04
CA ARG A 273 8.83 5.56 8.80
C ARG A 273 9.02 4.89 10.17
N SER A 274 7.95 4.56 10.88
CA SER A 274 8.05 3.90 12.18
C SER A 274 8.71 2.53 12.10
N LEU A 275 8.49 1.78 11.01
CA LEU A 275 9.13 0.49 10.77
C LEU A 275 10.54 0.66 10.20
N MET A 276 10.73 1.40 9.11
CA MET A 276 12.04 1.58 8.46
C MET A 276 13.08 2.24 9.38
N CYS A 277 12.64 3.13 10.28
CA CYS A 277 13.50 3.89 11.18
C CYS A 277 13.29 3.51 12.65
N ALA A 278 12.84 2.31 12.95
CA ALA A 278 12.56 1.84 14.32
C ALA A 278 13.76 1.96 15.26
N TRP A 279 14.98 1.91 14.72
CA TRP A 279 16.22 2.16 15.45
C TRP A 279 16.28 3.55 16.12
N LYS A 280 15.60 4.57 15.56
CA LYS A 280 15.60 5.95 16.13
C LYS A 280 14.91 6.04 17.49
N SER A 281 13.98 5.15 17.77
CA SER A 281 13.24 5.10 19.04
C SER A 281 13.82 4.12 20.06
N ARG A 282 14.97 3.51 19.76
CA ARG A 282 15.60 2.47 20.60
C ARG A 282 16.97 2.95 21.10
N GLU A 283 17.13 2.95 22.43
CA GLU A 283 18.37 3.38 23.06
C GLU A 283 19.58 2.53 22.61
N GLY A 284 20.68 3.18 22.30
CA GLY A 284 21.92 2.52 21.87
C GLY A 284 21.89 1.89 20.47
N LYS A 285 20.81 2.09 19.70
CA LYS A 285 20.67 1.57 18.34
C LYS A 285 21.01 2.62 17.29
N THR A 286 21.51 2.14 16.15
CA THR A 286 21.90 2.93 14.99
C THR A 286 21.24 2.42 13.73
N ARG A 287 21.47 3.05 12.58
CA ARG A 287 21.00 2.58 11.27
C ARG A 287 21.46 1.16 10.95
N GLU A 288 22.61 0.75 11.43
CA GLU A 288 23.15 -0.60 11.20
C GLU A 288 22.30 -1.69 11.84
N ASP A 289 21.52 -1.37 12.90
CA ASP A 289 20.62 -2.29 13.59
C ASP A 289 19.23 -2.37 12.92
N PHE A 290 19.02 -1.76 11.74
CA PHE A 290 17.69 -1.56 11.16
C PHE A 290 16.85 -2.83 11.06
N MET A 291 17.43 -3.96 10.62
CA MET A 291 16.68 -5.21 10.44
C MET A 291 16.08 -5.72 11.75
N ALA A 292 16.90 -5.79 12.81
CA ALA A 292 16.44 -6.25 14.11
C ALA A 292 15.37 -5.30 14.70
N CYS A 293 15.62 -3.99 14.64
CA CYS A 293 14.69 -2.99 15.15
C CYS A 293 13.37 -2.97 14.35
N THR A 294 13.42 -3.12 13.02
CA THR A 294 12.23 -3.22 12.16
C THR A 294 11.39 -4.45 12.51
N ARG A 295 12.05 -5.60 12.71
CA ARG A 295 11.36 -6.84 13.11
C ARG A 295 10.61 -6.69 14.43
N GLU A 296 11.28 -6.17 15.44
CA GLU A 296 10.68 -5.95 16.77
C GLU A 296 9.52 -4.96 16.69
N GLU A 297 9.66 -3.87 15.94
CA GLU A 297 8.59 -2.87 15.76
C GLU A 297 7.38 -3.43 14.97
N ALA A 298 7.62 -4.30 13.97
CA ALA A 298 6.55 -4.95 13.23
C ALA A 298 5.74 -5.91 14.10
N ILE A 299 6.40 -6.62 15.02
CA ILE A 299 5.75 -7.50 16.02
C ILE A 299 4.94 -6.65 17.01
N ASP A 300 5.52 -5.58 17.54
CA ASP A 300 4.85 -4.67 18.48
C ASP A 300 3.63 -4.01 17.85
N MET A 301 3.73 -3.54 16.59
CA MET A 301 2.61 -2.98 15.86
C MET A 301 1.49 -4.00 15.65
N ARG A 302 1.82 -5.24 15.25
CA ARG A 302 0.85 -6.34 15.13
C ARG A 302 0.08 -6.54 16.42
N ASP A 303 0.81 -6.64 17.53
CA ASP A 303 0.23 -6.97 18.83
C ASP A 303 -0.67 -5.82 19.33
N LYS A 304 -0.26 -4.56 19.13
CA LYS A 304 -1.08 -3.37 19.43
C LYS A 304 -2.36 -3.29 18.56
N LEU A 305 -2.27 -3.58 17.27
CA LEU A 305 -3.43 -3.59 16.40
C LEU A 305 -4.40 -4.72 16.77
N ASN A 306 -3.91 -5.91 17.07
CA ASN A 306 -4.75 -7.03 17.51
C ASN A 306 -5.42 -6.75 18.86
N ALA A 307 -4.73 -6.12 19.82
CA ALA A 307 -5.34 -5.68 21.07
C ALA A 307 -6.45 -4.65 20.83
N ALA A 308 -6.20 -3.63 20.00
CA ALA A 308 -7.21 -2.63 19.63
C ALA A 308 -8.40 -3.26 18.88
N LEU A 309 -8.19 -4.28 18.06
CA LEU A 309 -9.26 -5.03 17.40
C LEU A 309 -10.11 -5.83 18.39
N ALA A 310 -9.54 -6.38 19.46
CA ALA A 310 -10.25 -7.08 20.51
C ALA A 310 -11.08 -6.14 21.41
N ASP A 311 -10.56 -4.93 21.68
CA ASP A 311 -11.17 -3.94 22.58
C ASP A 311 -12.05 -2.88 21.88
N ARG A 312 -12.44 -3.11 20.63
CA ARG A 312 -13.07 -2.09 19.78
C ARG A 312 -14.28 -1.38 20.38
N LYS A 313 -14.25 -0.03 20.28
CA LYS A 313 -15.34 0.88 20.66
C LYS A 313 -16.21 1.34 19.48
N TYR A 314 -15.85 1.02 18.23
CA TYR A 314 -16.51 1.50 17.00
C TYR A 314 -17.33 0.39 16.32
N VAL A 315 -18.20 -0.25 17.04
CA VAL A 315 -19.17 -1.22 16.47
C VAL A 315 -20.52 -0.55 16.30
#